data_1ba2f033c943f12f90de5fb361823574
#
_entry.id   1ba2f033c943f12f90de5fb361823574
#
_cell.length_a   1.000
_cell.length_b   1.000
_cell.length_c   1.000
_cell.angle_alpha   90.00
_cell.angle_beta   90.00
_cell.angle_gamma   90.00
#
_symmetry.space_group_name_H-M   'P 1'
#
loop_
_entity.id
_entity.type
_entity.pdbx_description
1 polymer ?
#
loop_
_entity_poly.entity_id
_entity_poly.type
_entity_poly.pdbx_seq_one_letter_code
_entity_poly.pdbx_strand_id
1 'polypeptide(L)'
;MNILGISSGFHDAAVTVVRSGKIRFAAHAERYSKQKNDPFLNQELINAALEHGTPDIIVLHENSRAKKFRALLSGDFNSFNELSQEDWIKEFYPQLAGIPIKSYWHHETHAAAGILTSNFQESAIMVIDAIGEFDCATI
;
A
#
# COMPACT_ATOMS: atom_id res chain seq x y z
N MET A 1 -7.85 -13.51 -11.15
CA MET A 1 -6.74 -12.89 -10.42
C MET A 1 -7.29 -12.27 -9.14
N ASN A 2 -6.64 -12.57 -8.03
CA ASN A 2 -6.95 -12.07 -6.69
C ASN A 2 -5.78 -11.17 -6.24
N ILE A 3 -6.04 -9.90 -5.98
CA ILE A 3 -5.02 -8.89 -5.68
C ILE A 3 -5.20 -8.47 -4.23
N LEU A 4 -4.10 -8.47 -3.48
CA LEU A 4 -4.04 -7.91 -2.13
C LEU A 4 -3.32 -6.55 -2.20
N GLY A 5 -4.06 -5.47 -2.08
CA GLY A 5 -3.51 -4.12 -1.95
C GLY A 5 -3.18 -3.82 -0.50
N ILE A 6 -2.00 -3.30 -0.23
CA ILE A 6 -1.51 -2.96 1.11
C ILE A 6 -1.00 -1.52 1.13
N SER A 7 -1.43 -0.77 2.13
CA SER A 7 -0.89 0.53 2.52
C SER A 7 -0.47 0.45 3.99
N SER A 8 0.79 0.73 4.32
CA SER A 8 1.29 0.67 5.70
C SER A 8 2.59 1.46 5.87
N GLY A 9 2.99 1.67 7.12
CA GLY A 9 4.31 2.21 7.47
C GLY A 9 4.36 3.73 7.65
N PHE A 10 3.23 4.44 7.54
CA PHE A 10 3.17 5.88 7.82
C PHE A 10 2.00 6.23 8.75
N HIS A 11 0.76 6.10 8.30
CA HIS A 11 -0.46 6.22 9.09
C HIS A 11 -1.57 5.41 8.41
N ASP A 12 -2.63 5.11 9.14
CA ASP A 12 -3.86 4.49 8.62
C ASP A 12 -3.60 3.25 7.76
N ALA A 13 -2.79 2.31 8.28
CA ALA A 13 -2.51 1.08 7.57
C ALA A 13 -3.81 0.38 7.15
N ALA A 14 -3.86 -0.07 5.91
CA ALA A 14 -5.07 -0.61 5.30
C ALA A 14 -4.77 -1.77 4.35
N VAL A 15 -5.76 -2.63 4.19
CA VAL A 15 -5.71 -3.76 3.26
C VAL A 15 -6.98 -3.78 2.41
N THR A 16 -6.80 -4.09 1.13
CA THR A 16 -7.91 -4.26 0.18
C THR A 16 -7.73 -5.55 -0.62
N VAL A 17 -8.78 -6.35 -0.73
CA VAL A 17 -8.82 -7.51 -1.63
C VAL A 17 -9.67 -7.19 -2.84
N VAL A 18 -9.06 -7.26 -4.02
CA VAL A 18 -9.76 -7.10 -5.30
C VAL A 18 -9.75 -8.43 -6.04
N ARG A 19 -10.94 -8.93 -6.40
CA ARG A 19 -11.09 -10.17 -7.15
C ARG A 19 -12.00 -9.96 -8.35
N SER A 20 -11.50 -10.30 -9.55
CA SER A 20 -12.22 -10.14 -10.82
C SER A 20 -12.77 -8.71 -11.00
N GLY A 21 -11.93 -7.69 -10.73
CA GLY A 21 -12.28 -6.27 -10.87
C GLY A 21 -13.26 -5.73 -9.81
N LYS A 22 -13.57 -6.49 -8.76
CA LYS A 22 -14.47 -6.07 -7.68
C LYS A 22 -13.77 -6.09 -6.34
N ILE A 23 -13.96 -5.04 -5.55
CA ILE A 23 -13.52 -4.99 -4.15
C ILE A 23 -14.35 -6.02 -3.37
N ARG A 24 -13.68 -6.96 -2.71
CA ARG A 24 -14.30 -8.01 -1.87
C ARG A 24 -14.13 -7.74 -0.39
N PHE A 25 -13.05 -7.05 -0.04
CA PHE A 25 -12.73 -6.65 1.32
C PHE A 25 -11.93 -5.35 1.29
N ALA A 26 -12.17 -4.46 2.23
CA ALA A 26 -11.35 -3.28 2.47
C ALA A 26 -11.51 -2.88 3.93
N ALA A 27 -10.39 -2.75 4.64
CA ALA A 27 -10.41 -2.33 6.04
C ALA A 27 -9.09 -1.66 6.46
N HIS A 28 -9.18 -0.79 7.47
CA HIS A 28 -8.05 -0.20 8.17
C HIS A 28 -7.63 -1.04 9.36
N ALA A 29 -6.34 -1.03 9.66
CA ALA A 29 -5.75 -1.73 10.82
C ALA A 29 -6.38 -1.29 12.15
N GLU A 30 -6.70 -0.01 12.28
CA GLU A 30 -7.33 0.56 13.49
C GLU A 30 -8.66 -0.11 13.89
N ARG A 31 -9.38 -0.73 12.95
CA ARG A 31 -10.64 -1.45 13.23
C ARG A 31 -10.40 -2.70 14.06
N TYR A 32 -9.21 -3.28 13.94
CA TYR A 32 -8.76 -4.48 14.63
C TYR A 32 -7.92 -4.14 15.87
N SER A 33 -6.90 -3.29 15.73
CA SER A 33 -6.01 -2.89 16.84
C SER A 33 -6.67 -1.94 17.86
N LYS A 34 -7.75 -1.24 17.48
CA LYS A 34 -8.38 -0.17 18.27
C LYS A 34 -7.47 1.04 18.53
N GLN A 35 -6.36 1.11 17.81
CA GLN A 35 -5.42 2.23 17.85
C GLN A 35 -5.71 3.16 16.68
N LYS A 36 -6.08 4.42 16.96
CA LYS A 36 -6.36 5.41 15.92
C LYS A 36 -5.10 5.71 15.11
N ASN A 37 -5.28 5.82 13.79
CA ASN A 37 -4.20 6.08 12.80
C ASN A 37 -3.07 5.03 12.89
N ASP A 38 -3.38 3.78 13.25
CA ASP A 38 -2.38 2.71 13.35
C ASP A 38 -1.57 2.61 12.05
N PRO A 39 -0.24 2.83 12.09
CA PRO A 39 0.60 2.78 10.91
C PRO A 39 0.95 1.36 10.47
N PHE A 40 0.65 0.35 11.31
CA PHE A 40 1.08 -1.01 11.09
C PHE A 40 -0.10 -1.94 10.82
N LEU A 41 0.14 -2.91 9.94
CA LEU A 41 -0.78 -4.03 9.78
C LEU A 41 -0.80 -4.88 11.06
N ASN A 42 -1.89 -5.60 11.27
CA ASN A 42 -1.99 -6.59 12.33
C ASN A 42 -2.47 -7.93 11.76
N GLN A 43 -2.24 -9.00 12.52
CA GLN A 43 -2.50 -10.36 12.08
C GLN A 43 -3.98 -10.60 11.81
N GLU A 44 -4.87 -10.01 12.61
CA GLU A 44 -6.32 -10.16 12.46
C GLU A 44 -6.82 -9.54 11.15
N LEU A 45 -6.32 -8.35 10.78
CA LEU A 45 -6.64 -7.72 9.51
C LEU A 45 -6.18 -8.57 8.32
N ILE A 46 -4.96 -9.10 8.37
CA ILE A 46 -4.43 -9.97 7.30
C ILE A 46 -5.25 -11.27 7.22
N ASN A 47 -5.58 -11.89 8.35
CA ASN A 47 -6.41 -13.10 8.37
C ASN A 47 -7.79 -12.83 7.78
N ALA A 48 -8.45 -11.74 8.16
CA ALA A 48 -9.74 -11.35 7.60
C ALA A 48 -9.68 -11.11 6.09
N ALA A 49 -8.59 -10.50 5.58
CA ALA A 49 -8.39 -10.34 4.15
C ALA A 49 -8.24 -11.69 3.43
N LEU A 50 -7.50 -12.64 4.02
CA LEU A 50 -7.26 -13.97 3.44
C LEU A 50 -8.50 -14.87 3.42
N GLU A 51 -9.53 -14.60 4.22
CA GLU A 51 -10.84 -15.29 4.12
C GLU A 51 -11.50 -15.08 2.75
N HIS A 52 -11.13 -14.02 2.04
CA HIS A 52 -11.59 -13.71 0.68
C HIS A 52 -10.78 -14.41 -0.43
N GLY A 53 -9.82 -15.25 -0.05
CA GLY A 53 -9.02 -16.12 -0.91
C GLY A 53 -7.55 -15.73 -0.94
N THR A 54 -6.70 -16.70 -1.27
CA THR A 54 -5.26 -16.50 -1.41
C THR A 54 -4.96 -15.51 -2.54
N PRO A 55 -4.17 -14.46 -2.32
CA PRO A 55 -3.81 -13.53 -3.38
C PRO A 55 -2.82 -14.14 -4.38
N ASP A 56 -2.99 -13.80 -5.64
CA ASP A 56 -2.04 -14.12 -6.71
C ASP A 56 -0.88 -13.13 -6.73
N ILE A 57 -1.10 -11.90 -6.22
CA ILE A 57 -0.13 -10.81 -6.17
C ILE A 57 -0.47 -9.84 -5.03
N ILE A 58 0.58 -9.31 -4.40
CA ILE A 58 0.50 -8.20 -3.45
C ILE A 58 0.89 -6.91 -4.17
N VAL A 59 0.13 -5.84 -3.95
CA VAL A 59 0.38 -4.51 -4.52
C VAL A 59 0.59 -3.51 -3.39
N LEU A 60 1.70 -2.78 -3.46
CA LEU A 60 2.05 -1.73 -2.51
C LEU A 60 1.83 -0.34 -3.12
N HIS A 61 1.44 0.60 -2.27
CA HIS A 61 1.06 1.96 -2.65
C HIS A 61 2.25 2.92 -2.79
N GLU A 62 3.46 2.48 -2.46
CA GLU A 62 4.67 3.30 -2.61
C GLU A 62 5.86 2.45 -3.06
N ASN A 63 6.83 3.10 -3.72
CA ASN A 63 8.05 2.46 -4.16
C ASN A 63 9.14 2.56 -3.09
N SER A 64 9.31 1.49 -2.31
CA SER A 64 10.28 1.44 -1.21
C SER A 64 11.72 1.73 -1.63
N ARG A 65 12.11 1.37 -2.87
CA ARG A 65 13.47 1.64 -3.38
C ARG A 65 13.68 3.11 -3.65
N ALA A 66 12.68 3.77 -4.26
CA ALA A 66 12.73 5.22 -4.51
C ALA A 66 12.74 6.00 -3.20
N LYS A 67 11.93 5.58 -2.20
CA LYS A 67 11.92 6.17 -0.86
C LYS A 67 13.28 6.06 -0.17
N LYS A 68 13.91 4.88 -0.21
CA LYS A 68 15.26 4.68 0.33
C LYS A 68 16.30 5.53 -0.39
N PHE A 69 16.21 5.65 -1.72
CA PHE A 69 17.11 6.50 -2.48
C PHE A 69 16.95 7.98 -2.11
N ARG A 70 15.73 8.46 -1.92
CA ARG A 70 15.46 9.81 -1.42
C ARG A 70 16.06 10.01 -0.02
N ALA A 71 15.86 9.06 0.90
CA ALA A 71 16.41 9.12 2.24
C ALA A 71 17.96 9.24 2.22
N LEU A 72 18.61 8.48 1.34
CA LEU A 72 20.06 8.58 1.14
C LEU A 72 20.48 9.98 0.66
N LEU A 73 19.78 10.53 -0.34
CA LEU A 73 20.09 11.87 -0.87
C LEU A 73 19.86 12.99 0.14
N SER A 74 18.89 12.84 1.03
CA SER A 74 18.59 13.82 2.10
C SER A 74 19.45 13.65 3.34
N GLY A 75 20.30 12.61 3.41
CA GLY A 75 21.11 12.29 4.59
C GLY A 75 20.32 11.68 5.75
N ASP A 76 19.11 11.22 5.50
CA ASP A 76 18.28 10.53 6.48
C ASP A 76 18.63 9.03 6.54
N PHE A 77 19.72 8.74 7.24
CA PHE A 77 20.21 7.37 7.40
C PHE A 77 19.28 6.48 8.24
N ASN A 78 18.41 7.06 9.06
CA ASN A 78 17.45 6.27 9.83
C ASN A 78 16.41 5.64 8.88
N SER A 79 15.74 6.46 8.09
CA SER A 79 14.79 5.97 7.07
C SER A 79 15.45 5.09 6.01
N PHE A 80 16.73 5.33 5.68
CA PHE A 80 17.47 4.47 4.75
C PHE A 80 17.66 3.05 5.29
N ASN A 81 17.93 2.91 6.60
CA ASN A 81 18.20 1.63 7.27
C ASN A 81 16.92 0.89 7.70
N GLU A 82 15.74 1.49 7.62
CA GLU A 82 14.49 0.81 7.91
C GLU A 82 14.24 -0.34 6.92
N LEU A 83 13.54 -1.37 7.39
CA LEU A 83 13.08 -2.44 6.51
C LEU A 83 12.17 -1.88 5.40
N SER A 84 12.35 -2.37 4.18
CA SER A 84 11.37 -2.06 3.13
C SER A 84 10.00 -2.67 3.48
N GLN A 85 8.91 -2.12 2.96
CA GLN A 85 7.59 -2.72 3.15
C GLN A 85 7.56 -4.17 2.66
N GLU A 86 8.24 -4.48 1.57
CA GLU A 86 8.33 -5.83 1.01
C GLU A 86 9.03 -6.80 1.98
N ASP A 87 10.14 -6.39 2.58
CA ASP A 87 10.89 -7.21 3.53
C ASP A 87 10.11 -7.36 4.84
N TRP A 88 9.48 -6.28 5.30
CA TRP A 88 8.65 -6.29 6.49
C TRP A 88 7.45 -7.25 6.34
N ILE A 89 6.76 -7.24 5.19
CA ILE A 89 5.66 -8.17 4.92
C ILE A 89 6.15 -9.62 4.95
N LYS A 90 7.28 -9.91 4.33
CA LYS A 90 7.85 -11.26 4.31
C LYS A 90 8.27 -11.75 5.69
N GLU A 91 8.81 -10.86 6.52
CA GLU A 91 9.29 -11.19 7.87
C GLU A 91 8.12 -11.43 8.84
N PHE A 92 7.14 -10.53 8.86
CA PHE A 92 6.07 -10.55 9.87
C PHE A 92 4.80 -11.29 9.42
N TYR A 93 4.63 -11.57 8.14
CA TYR A 93 3.46 -12.29 7.59
C TYR A 93 3.86 -13.50 6.75
N PRO A 94 4.36 -14.59 7.37
CA PRO A 94 4.84 -15.77 6.66
C PRO A 94 3.76 -16.42 5.78
N GLN A 95 2.47 -16.24 6.08
CA GLN A 95 1.36 -16.68 5.24
C GLN A 95 1.28 -15.97 3.89
N LEU A 96 1.96 -14.84 3.73
CA LEU A 96 2.10 -14.09 2.49
C LEU A 96 3.43 -14.39 1.76
N ALA A 97 4.30 -15.21 2.38
CA ALA A 97 5.58 -15.57 1.80
C ALA A 97 5.41 -16.27 0.44
N GLY A 98 6.29 -15.95 -0.51
CA GLY A 98 6.25 -16.52 -1.85
C GLY A 98 5.25 -15.89 -2.82
N ILE A 99 4.34 -15.03 -2.34
CA ILE A 99 3.44 -14.27 -3.21
C ILE A 99 4.23 -13.13 -3.86
N PRO A 100 4.17 -12.96 -5.19
CA PRO A 100 4.82 -11.86 -5.87
C PRO A 100 4.36 -10.49 -5.32
N ILE A 101 5.31 -9.58 -5.08
CA ILE A 101 5.02 -8.23 -4.62
C ILE A 101 5.37 -7.23 -5.73
N LYS A 102 4.49 -6.29 -6.00
CA LYS A 102 4.69 -5.19 -6.93
C LYS A 102 4.39 -3.86 -6.26
N SER A 103 5.34 -2.94 -6.33
CA SER A 103 5.20 -1.57 -5.83
C SER A 103 4.90 -0.62 -6.99
N TYR A 104 4.08 0.38 -6.74
CA TYR A 104 3.78 1.48 -7.67
C TYR A 104 4.22 2.80 -7.04
N TRP A 105 4.33 3.85 -7.85
CA TRP A 105 4.57 5.19 -7.36
C TRP A 105 3.36 5.69 -6.58
N HIS A 106 3.61 6.44 -5.50
CA HIS A 106 2.57 6.91 -4.59
C HIS A 106 1.47 7.70 -5.33
N HIS A 107 1.86 8.68 -6.14
CA HIS A 107 0.91 9.46 -6.94
C HIS A 107 0.18 8.64 -8.00
N GLU A 108 0.81 7.61 -8.59
CA GLU A 108 0.10 6.67 -9.49
C GLU A 108 -1.02 5.93 -8.78
N THR A 109 -0.81 5.52 -7.52
CA THR A 109 -1.84 4.82 -6.74
C THR A 109 -3.00 5.74 -6.37
N HIS A 110 -2.74 7.02 -6.05
CA HIS A 110 -3.78 8.03 -5.85
C HIS A 110 -4.57 8.29 -7.13
N ALA A 111 -3.90 8.46 -8.26
CA ALA A 111 -4.53 8.65 -9.56
C ALA A 111 -5.41 7.46 -9.94
N ALA A 112 -4.88 6.23 -9.76
CA ALA A 112 -5.62 5.00 -10.02
C ALA A 112 -6.87 4.89 -9.12
N ALA A 113 -6.76 5.21 -7.83
CA ALA A 113 -7.91 5.22 -6.92
C ALA A 113 -8.97 6.21 -7.39
N GLY A 114 -8.59 7.41 -7.81
CA GLY A 114 -9.51 8.43 -8.30
C GLY A 114 -10.25 8.00 -9.57
N ILE A 115 -9.54 7.59 -10.61
CA ILE A 115 -10.15 7.26 -11.90
C ILE A 115 -10.95 5.94 -11.86
N LEU A 116 -10.40 4.90 -11.22
CA LEU A 116 -11.02 3.58 -11.21
C LEU A 116 -12.29 3.51 -10.34
N THR A 117 -12.46 4.45 -9.41
CA THR A 117 -13.67 4.56 -8.58
C THR A 117 -14.64 5.63 -9.09
N SER A 118 -14.26 6.39 -10.12
CA SER A 118 -15.11 7.38 -10.77
C SER A 118 -15.94 6.76 -11.90
N ASN A 119 -16.91 7.53 -12.41
CA ASN A 119 -17.69 7.18 -13.60
C ASN A 119 -17.19 7.93 -14.86
N PHE A 120 -16.07 8.63 -14.78
CA PHE A 120 -15.53 9.37 -15.90
C PHE A 120 -14.92 8.42 -16.95
N GLN A 121 -15.21 8.66 -18.22
CA GLN A 121 -14.61 7.93 -19.35
C GLN A 121 -13.26 8.58 -19.73
N GLU A 122 -13.17 9.89 -19.61
CA GLU A 122 -11.97 10.69 -19.86
C GLU A 122 -11.90 11.78 -18.80
N SER A 123 -10.71 12.02 -18.24
CA SER A 123 -10.48 13.06 -17.24
C SER A 123 -9.02 13.45 -17.16
N ALA A 124 -8.74 14.68 -16.78
CA ALA A 124 -7.46 15.06 -16.21
C ALA A 124 -7.47 14.71 -14.73
N ILE A 125 -6.38 14.15 -14.23
CA ILE A 125 -6.23 13.77 -12.83
C ILE A 125 -5.13 14.61 -12.22
N MET A 126 -5.46 15.36 -11.17
CA MET A 126 -4.48 16.09 -10.37
C MET A 126 -4.34 15.40 -9.02
N VAL A 127 -3.12 15.01 -8.67
CA VAL A 127 -2.75 14.50 -7.36
C VAL A 127 -1.95 15.57 -6.64
N ILE A 128 -2.40 15.94 -5.44
CA ILE A 128 -1.70 16.90 -4.56
C ILE A 128 -1.57 16.22 -3.20
N ASP A 129 -0.35 16.07 -2.73
CA ASP A 129 -0.03 15.41 -1.46
C ASP A 129 1.08 16.18 -0.73
N ALA A 130 1.30 15.85 0.54
CA ALA A 130 2.40 16.42 1.31
C ALA A 130 3.74 16.07 0.67
N ILE A 131 3.95 14.80 0.39
CA ILE A 131 5.07 14.27 -0.40
C ILE A 131 4.85 12.78 -0.71
N GLY A 132 4.97 12.39 -1.99
CA GLY A 132 5.15 11.00 -2.40
C GLY A 132 6.61 10.58 -2.26
N GLU A 133 7.15 9.80 -3.21
CA GLU A 133 8.58 9.49 -3.22
C GLU A 133 9.42 10.76 -3.47
N PHE A 134 9.04 11.56 -4.45
CA PHE A 134 9.72 12.81 -4.83
C PHE A 134 8.75 13.95 -5.15
N ASP A 135 7.51 13.66 -5.47
CA ASP A 135 6.54 14.60 -5.99
C ASP A 135 5.55 15.04 -4.90
N CYS A 136 5.18 16.33 -4.90
CA CYS A 136 4.09 16.87 -4.10
C CYS A 136 2.84 17.14 -4.94
N ALA A 137 2.99 17.26 -6.26
CA ALA A 137 1.91 17.43 -7.21
C ALA A 137 2.23 16.83 -8.57
N THR A 138 1.26 16.13 -9.17
CA THR A 138 1.34 15.58 -10.53
C THR A 138 0.01 15.76 -11.26
N ILE A 139 0.05 15.83 -12.58
CA ILE A 139 -1.13 15.90 -13.47
C ILE A 139 -0.98 14.84 -14.54
#